data_ac45bbdc052cc71d33496df2a2cf7585
#
_entry.id   ac45bbdc052cc71d33496df2a2cf7585
#
_cell.length_a   1.000
_cell.length_b   1.000
_cell.length_c   1.000
_cell.angle_alpha   90.00
_cell.angle_beta   90.00
_cell.angle_gamma   90.00
#
_symmetry.space_group_name_H-M   'P 1'
#
loop_
_entity.id
_entity.type
_entity.pdbx_description
1 polymer ?
#
loop_
_entity_poly.entity_id
_entity_poly.type
_entity_poly.pdbx_seq_one_letter_code
_entity_poly.pdbx_strand_id
1 'polypeptide(L)'
;HQVVRRQRQMCIRDRKLRWQKGIPPFTVMSCDNLPGNGKVAKDAVVGLADLNDSKFARWIEQEVSFPNGMVDRIATVTTDQQREKLIHEFGIDDQWPVFCEPFRQWVLEDQFSMGRPSFEKVGVTFTKEIEAFELMKLRILNGGHPIISYPGALLDMEYVHEPMGHQLIRDYFIKLEQQEIIPVVPPVPGTDLQNYFVQIQERFSNPEIGDTIPRICMDGSNRQPKFILPSIKDRLNEGHGIKGLSLEIALWCRYCFGESESGKAIHIDDIHSDRLKKKAREAREQPTKFLEMDDIFGELANAPVFREDFSFALKSLWSHGVEKTLQDYILAN
;
A
#
# COMPACT_ATOMS: atom_id res chain seq x y z
N HIS A 1 12.71 -13.82 -8.56
CA HIS A 1 12.05 -15.13 -8.40
C HIS A 1 12.99 -16.32 -8.07
N GLN A 2 14.22 -16.40 -8.60
CA GLN A 2 15.14 -17.52 -8.31
C GLN A 2 15.75 -17.46 -6.90
N VAL A 3 16.08 -16.26 -6.39
CA VAL A 3 16.65 -16.06 -5.05
C VAL A 3 15.64 -16.46 -3.96
N VAL A 4 14.39 -16.04 -4.11
CA VAL A 4 13.29 -16.36 -3.17
C VAL A 4 13.02 -17.88 -3.15
N ARG A 5 13.09 -18.59 -4.29
CA ARG A 5 12.97 -20.05 -4.35
C ARG A 5 14.09 -20.76 -3.59
N ARG A 6 15.36 -20.31 -3.73
CA ARG A 6 16.50 -20.91 -3.03
C ARG A 6 16.41 -20.70 -1.51
N GLN A 7 15.99 -19.53 -1.06
CA GLN A 7 15.82 -19.23 0.36
C GLN A 7 14.70 -20.08 0.99
N ARG A 8 13.56 -20.24 0.33
CA ARG A 8 12.48 -21.14 0.77
C ARG A 8 12.92 -22.59 0.84
N GLN A 9 13.70 -23.07 -0.12
CA GLN A 9 14.24 -24.43 -0.13
C GLN A 9 15.25 -24.67 1.01
N MET A 10 16.12 -23.71 1.33
CA MET A 10 17.02 -23.81 2.48
C MET A 10 16.24 -23.90 3.79
N CYS A 11 15.27 -23.03 4.00
CA CYS A 11 14.44 -23.06 5.19
C CYS A 11 13.69 -24.39 5.39
N ILE A 12 13.17 -24.98 4.32
CA ILE A 12 12.51 -26.30 4.37
C ILE A 12 13.51 -27.41 4.69
N ARG A 13 14.67 -27.41 4.05
CA ARG A 13 15.74 -28.39 4.30
C ARG A 13 16.19 -28.38 5.76
N ASP A 14 16.44 -27.21 6.32
CA ASP A 14 16.91 -27.07 7.71
C ASP A 14 15.84 -27.52 8.70
N ARG A 15 14.55 -27.23 8.44
CA ARG A 15 13.44 -27.76 9.25
C ARG A 15 13.34 -29.27 9.15
N LYS A 16 13.51 -29.85 7.96
CA LYS A 16 13.47 -31.31 7.76
C LYS A 16 14.60 -32.00 8.55
N LEU A 17 15.80 -31.42 8.57
CA LEU A 17 16.92 -31.93 9.37
C LEU A 17 16.63 -31.84 10.89
N ARG A 18 16.03 -30.75 11.37
CA ARG A 18 15.61 -30.59 12.76
C ARG A 18 14.55 -31.61 13.13
N TRP A 19 13.50 -31.75 12.33
CA TRP A 19 12.45 -32.76 12.52
C TRP A 19 13.01 -34.17 12.63
N GLN A 20 13.88 -34.57 11.69
CA GLN A 20 14.50 -35.89 11.68
C GLN A 20 15.39 -36.16 12.91
N LYS A 21 15.98 -35.11 13.51
CA LYS A 21 16.85 -35.19 14.70
C LYS A 21 16.09 -34.94 16.01
N GLY A 22 14.78 -34.73 15.99
CA GLY A 22 13.98 -34.36 17.16
C GLY A 22 14.38 -33.01 17.80
N ILE A 23 14.92 -32.09 16.98
CA ILE A 23 15.29 -30.75 17.43
C ILE A 23 14.11 -29.81 17.26
N PRO A 24 13.75 -28.97 18.27
CA PRO A 24 12.66 -28.00 18.14
C PRO A 24 12.83 -27.07 16.93
N PRO A 25 11.73 -26.66 16.28
CA PRO A 25 11.78 -25.79 15.12
C PRO A 25 12.17 -24.35 15.49
N PHE A 26 12.64 -23.59 14.53
CA PHE A 26 12.77 -22.15 14.63
C PHE A 26 11.53 -21.44 14.08
N THR A 27 11.25 -20.23 14.59
CA THR A 27 10.18 -19.35 14.12
C THR A 27 10.46 -18.84 12.70
N VAL A 28 9.41 -18.76 11.87
CA VAL A 28 9.48 -18.13 10.55
C VAL A 28 8.81 -16.77 10.65
N MET A 29 9.61 -15.74 10.55
CA MET A 29 9.16 -14.35 10.68
C MET A 29 9.21 -13.67 9.31
N SER A 30 8.03 -13.46 8.69
CA SER A 30 7.93 -12.72 7.44
C SER A 30 7.97 -11.22 7.73
N CYS A 31 8.72 -10.48 6.90
CA CYS A 31 8.72 -9.03 6.88
C CYS A 31 8.13 -8.49 5.55
N ASP A 32 7.42 -9.33 4.79
CA ASP A 32 6.76 -8.91 3.57
C ASP A 32 5.61 -7.93 3.87
N ASN A 33 5.45 -6.94 3.00
CA ASN A 33 4.37 -5.95 3.11
C ASN A 33 3.06 -6.51 2.54
N LEU A 34 2.53 -7.55 3.19
CA LEU A 34 1.31 -8.26 2.83
C LEU A 34 0.43 -8.44 4.07
N PRO A 35 -0.88 -8.25 3.99
CA PRO A 35 -1.79 -8.60 5.08
C PRO A 35 -1.67 -10.08 5.46
N GLY A 36 -1.59 -10.36 6.76
CA GLY A 36 -1.44 -11.72 7.25
C GLY A 36 -0.18 -12.43 6.74
N ASN A 37 0.94 -11.71 6.63
CA ASN A 37 2.20 -12.19 6.02
C ASN A 37 2.73 -13.47 6.64
N GLY A 38 2.56 -13.68 7.95
CA GLY A 38 2.90 -14.92 8.64
C GLY A 38 2.05 -16.10 8.17
N LYS A 39 0.74 -15.89 8.00
CA LYS A 39 -0.16 -16.92 7.46
C LYS A 39 0.19 -17.27 6.03
N VAL A 40 0.44 -16.28 5.17
CA VAL A 40 0.87 -16.51 3.78
C VAL A 40 2.18 -17.29 3.73
N ALA A 41 3.14 -16.96 4.61
CA ALA A 41 4.39 -17.70 4.74
C ALA A 41 4.15 -19.15 5.19
N LYS A 42 3.24 -19.36 6.17
CA LYS A 42 2.85 -20.68 6.64
C LYS A 42 2.28 -21.53 5.50
N ASP A 43 1.26 -21.01 4.81
CA ASP A 43 0.59 -21.71 3.73
C ASP A 43 1.59 -22.12 2.60
N ALA A 44 2.50 -21.22 2.25
CA ALA A 44 3.54 -21.48 1.26
C ALA A 44 4.54 -22.55 1.71
N VAL A 45 4.96 -22.53 2.98
CA VAL A 45 5.95 -23.49 3.53
C VAL A 45 5.33 -24.86 3.74
N VAL A 46 4.11 -24.93 4.30
CA VAL A 46 3.37 -26.17 4.51
C VAL A 46 3.03 -26.82 3.16
N GLY A 47 2.47 -26.05 2.22
CA GLY A 47 2.13 -26.55 0.89
C GLY A 47 3.33 -27.11 0.13
N LEU A 48 4.48 -26.42 0.19
CA LEU A 48 5.71 -26.93 -0.45
C LEU A 48 6.26 -28.19 0.25
N ALA A 49 6.11 -28.29 1.57
CA ALA A 49 6.52 -29.49 2.32
C ALA A 49 5.62 -30.68 1.98
N ASP A 50 4.31 -30.48 1.84
CA ASP A 50 3.32 -31.50 1.56
C ASP A 50 3.53 -32.18 0.19
N LEU A 51 4.03 -31.44 -0.80
CA LEU A 51 4.41 -32.01 -2.11
C LEU A 51 5.44 -33.16 -2.01
N ASN A 52 6.19 -33.21 -0.92
CA ASN A 52 7.25 -34.21 -0.74
C ASN A 52 7.01 -35.16 0.45
N ASP A 53 6.39 -34.69 1.53
CA ASP A 53 6.26 -35.45 2.77
C ASP A 53 5.15 -34.88 3.67
N SER A 54 3.96 -35.47 3.60
CA SER A 54 2.79 -35.02 4.38
C SER A 54 2.94 -35.16 5.90
N LYS A 55 3.83 -36.03 6.39
CA LYS A 55 4.12 -36.12 7.84
C LYS A 55 4.95 -34.93 8.29
N PHE A 56 5.91 -34.53 7.47
CA PHE A 56 6.72 -33.34 7.70
C PHE A 56 5.89 -32.07 7.59
N ALA A 57 4.99 -31.97 6.61
CA ALA A 57 4.07 -30.83 6.48
C ALA A 57 3.20 -30.65 7.74
N ARG A 58 2.60 -31.72 8.25
CA ARG A 58 1.83 -31.68 9.51
C ARG A 58 2.65 -31.24 10.72
N TRP A 59 3.90 -31.70 10.83
CA TRP A 59 4.78 -31.25 11.88
C TRP A 59 5.08 -29.76 11.78
N ILE A 60 5.32 -29.23 10.57
CA ILE A 60 5.51 -27.79 10.37
C ILE A 60 4.26 -27.03 10.81
N GLU A 61 3.08 -27.46 10.38
CA GLU A 61 1.81 -26.83 10.68
C GLU A 61 1.53 -26.73 12.18
N GLN A 62 1.93 -27.75 12.95
CA GLN A 62 1.67 -27.86 14.40
C GLN A 62 2.73 -27.22 15.27
N GLU A 63 4.01 -27.34 14.90
CA GLU A 63 5.13 -27.02 15.76
C GLU A 63 5.85 -25.71 15.39
N VAL A 64 5.74 -25.25 14.14
CA VAL A 64 6.45 -24.06 13.69
C VAL A 64 5.57 -22.82 13.87
N SER A 65 6.10 -21.80 14.55
CA SER A 65 5.43 -20.50 14.68
C SER A 65 5.68 -19.64 13.44
N PHE A 66 4.63 -18.96 13.01
CA PHE A 66 4.64 -18.01 11.88
C PHE A 66 3.92 -16.71 12.31
N PRO A 67 4.53 -15.90 13.17
CA PRO A 67 3.89 -14.66 13.61
C PRO A 67 3.62 -13.74 12.44
N ASN A 68 2.44 -13.14 12.40
CA ASN A 68 2.18 -12.01 11.53
C ASN A 68 2.91 -10.77 12.03
N GLY A 69 3.29 -9.90 11.11
CA GLY A 69 3.95 -8.65 11.43
C GLY A 69 3.58 -7.54 10.48
N MET A 70 3.48 -6.32 11.00
CA MET A 70 3.35 -5.11 10.22
C MET A 70 4.65 -4.32 10.31
N VAL A 71 5.21 -3.96 9.15
CA VAL A 71 6.42 -3.15 9.03
C VAL A 71 6.11 -1.86 8.30
N ASP A 72 6.65 -0.75 8.80
CA ASP A 72 6.49 0.56 8.18
C ASP A 72 7.76 1.39 8.31
N ARG A 73 8.39 1.63 7.18
CA ARG A 73 9.48 2.56 6.96
C ARG A 73 9.62 2.79 5.46
N ILE A 74 9.54 4.04 5.02
CA ILE A 74 9.76 4.37 3.61
C ILE A 74 11.26 4.24 3.30
N ALA A 75 11.59 3.37 2.36
CA ALA A 75 12.92 3.23 1.79
C ALA A 75 12.79 3.34 0.26
N THR A 76 13.59 4.19 -0.33
CA THR A 76 13.60 4.45 -1.78
C THR A 76 14.74 3.70 -2.47
N VAL A 77 14.68 3.63 -3.79
CA VAL A 77 15.78 3.07 -4.58
C VAL A 77 16.99 3.98 -4.45
N THR A 78 18.13 3.42 -4.02
CA THR A 78 19.36 4.18 -3.86
C THR A 78 19.95 4.54 -5.22
N THR A 79 20.20 5.83 -5.42
CA THR A 79 20.80 6.38 -6.63
C THR A 79 22.33 6.41 -6.54
N ASP A 80 23.01 6.56 -7.69
CA ASP A 80 24.48 6.73 -7.74
C ASP A 80 24.89 8.00 -6.97
N GLN A 81 24.14 9.08 -7.12
CA GLN A 81 24.38 10.33 -6.38
C GLN A 81 24.34 10.14 -4.88
N GLN A 82 23.41 9.33 -4.36
CA GLN A 82 23.34 9.02 -2.93
C GLN A 82 24.53 8.17 -2.48
N ARG A 83 25.02 7.23 -3.31
CA ARG A 83 26.24 6.46 -3.02
C ARG A 83 27.47 7.37 -2.96
N GLU A 84 27.61 8.26 -3.93
CA GLU A 84 28.70 9.25 -3.95
C GLU A 84 28.64 10.18 -2.73
N LYS A 85 27.47 10.67 -2.35
CA LYS A 85 27.26 11.46 -1.14
C LYS A 85 27.74 10.70 0.11
N LEU A 86 27.39 9.41 0.22
CA LEU A 86 27.80 8.56 1.36
C LEU A 86 29.34 8.44 1.46
N ILE A 87 30.02 8.28 0.34
CA ILE A 87 31.48 8.22 0.28
C ILE A 87 32.09 9.58 0.66
N HIS A 88 31.63 10.67 0.03
CA HIS A 88 32.21 11.99 0.21
C HIS A 88 31.98 12.60 1.60
N GLU A 89 30.77 12.44 2.16
CA GLU A 89 30.41 13.06 3.44
C GLU A 89 30.77 12.19 4.64
N PHE A 90 30.70 10.87 4.49
CA PHE A 90 30.86 9.94 5.61
C PHE A 90 32.05 8.99 5.48
N GLY A 91 32.73 8.96 4.33
CA GLY A 91 33.86 8.06 4.07
C GLY A 91 33.46 6.57 4.00
N ILE A 92 32.17 6.27 3.74
CA ILE A 92 31.64 4.91 3.70
C ILE A 92 31.45 4.49 2.24
N ASP A 93 32.24 3.53 1.79
CA ASP A 93 32.11 2.87 0.48
C ASP A 93 31.25 1.61 0.63
N ASP A 94 29.93 1.77 0.53
CA ASP A 94 28.96 0.67 0.55
C ASP A 94 28.37 0.48 -0.85
N GLN A 95 28.46 -0.75 -1.36
CA GLN A 95 27.95 -1.08 -2.71
C GLN A 95 26.41 -1.17 -2.76
N TRP A 96 25.74 -1.39 -1.61
CA TRP A 96 24.28 -1.53 -1.50
C TRP A 96 23.71 -0.76 -0.31
N PRO A 97 23.98 0.54 -0.17
CA PRO A 97 23.40 1.32 0.92
C PRO A 97 21.88 1.44 0.73
N VAL A 98 21.14 1.50 1.83
CA VAL A 98 19.69 1.74 1.82
C VAL A 98 19.41 3.06 2.51
N PHE A 99 18.94 4.01 1.72
CA PHE A 99 18.43 5.28 2.23
C PHE A 99 16.97 5.12 2.65
N CYS A 100 16.65 5.61 3.83
CA CYS A 100 15.30 5.49 4.40
C CYS A 100 15.00 6.67 5.30
N GLU A 101 13.70 6.89 5.53
CA GLU A 101 13.22 7.91 6.48
C GLU A 101 13.61 7.60 7.93
N PRO A 102 13.59 8.60 8.84
CA PRO A 102 13.80 8.38 10.28
C PRO A 102 12.70 7.57 10.94
N PHE A 103 11.45 7.68 10.47
CA PHE A 103 10.32 6.93 10.99
C PHE A 103 10.53 5.43 10.86
N ARG A 104 10.13 4.68 11.89
CA ARG A 104 10.11 3.22 11.88
C ARG A 104 9.00 2.72 12.78
N GLN A 105 8.27 1.73 12.31
CA GLN A 105 7.31 0.98 13.11
C GLN A 105 7.42 -0.50 12.75
N TRP A 106 7.51 -1.33 13.78
CA TRP A 106 7.48 -2.78 13.64
C TRP A 106 6.57 -3.35 14.70
N VAL A 107 5.50 -3.99 14.26
CA VAL A 107 4.50 -4.63 15.12
C VAL A 107 4.50 -6.11 14.82
N LEU A 108 4.48 -6.96 15.85
CA LEU A 108 4.56 -8.42 15.73
C LEU A 108 3.55 -9.10 16.65
N GLU A 109 3.05 -10.25 16.23
CA GLU A 109 2.44 -11.22 17.14
C GLU A 109 3.52 -11.87 18.02
N ASP A 110 3.24 -12.02 19.32
CA ASP A 110 4.19 -12.67 20.27
C ASP A 110 4.04 -14.21 20.24
N GLN A 111 4.36 -14.81 19.10
CA GLN A 111 4.25 -16.27 18.87
C GLN A 111 5.59 -16.82 18.35
N PHE A 112 6.38 -17.39 19.26
CA PHE A 112 7.72 -17.88 18.93
C PHE A 112 7.94 -19.31 19.43
N SER A 113 8.44 -20.20 18.55
CA SER A 113 8.63 -21.63 18.85
C SER A 113 9.65 -21.88 19.96
N MET A 114 10.69 -21.04 20.12
CA MET A 114 11.80 -21.22 21.06
C MET A 114 12.16 -19.94 21.82
N GLY A 115 11.17 -19.07 22.07
CA GLY A 115 11.43 -17.73 22.60
C GLY A 115 12.01 -16.78 21.57
N ARG A 116 12.31 -15.56 21.99
CA ARG A 116 12.78 -14.46 21.13
C ARG A 116 13.71 -13.52 21.88
N PRO A 117 14.52 -12.72 21.16
CA PRO A 117 15.21 -11.57 21.76
C PRO A 117 14.22 -10.54 22.31
N SER A 118 14.69 -9.69 23.22
CA SER A 118 13.90 -8.57 23.79
C SER A 118 13.72 -7.45 22.78
N PHE A 119 12.98 -7.70 21.69
CA PHE A 119 12.75 -6.74 20.60
C PHE A 119 12.02 -5.46 21.06
N GLU A 120 11.21 -5.53 22.10
CA GLU A 120 10.57 -4.38 22.74
C GLU A 120 11.58 -3.33 23.22
N LYS A 121 12.82 -3.72 23.58
CA LYS A 121 13.88 -2.80 23.98
C LYS A 121 14.44 -1.94 22.84
N VAL A 122 14.14 -2.31 21.59
CA VAL A 122 14.53 -1.56 20.40
C VAL A 122 13.32 -1.00 19.65
N GLY A 123 12.14 -0.99 20.30
CA GLY A 123 10.95 -0.32 19.82
C GLY A 123 9.99 -1.17 19.01
N VAL A 124 10.11 -2.52 19.03
CA VAL A 124 9.12 -3.40 18.45
C VAL A 124 7.89 -3.48 19.35
N THR A 125 6.72 -3.32 18.79
CA THR A 125 5.43 -3.48 19.49
C THR A 125 4.92 -4.90 19.34
N PHE A 126 4.56 -5.55 20.46
CA PHE A 126 3.90 -6.85 20.44
C PHE A 126 2.41 -6.69 20.68
N THR A 127 1.60 -7.40 19.88
CA THR A 127 0.13 -7.33 19.95
C THR A 127 -0.49 -8.69 19.62
N LYS A 128 -1.75 -8.86 20.05
CA LYS A 128 -2.64 -9.94 19.58
C LYS A 128 -3.60 -9.45 18.49
N GLU A 129 -3.61 -8.15 18.22
CA GLU A 129 -4.54 -7.48 17.31
C GLU A 129 -3.76 -6.86 16.12
N ILE A 130 -2.94 -7.68 15.47
CA ILE A 130 -2.06 -7.23 14.38
C ILE A 130 -2.86 -6.66 13.19
N GLU A 131 -4.03 -7.23 12.93
CA GLU A 131 -4.90 -6.84 11.81
C GLU A 131 -5.34 -5.37 11.90
N ALA A 132 -5.57 -4.84 13.12
CA ALA A 132 -5.92 -3.43 13.30
C ALA A 132 -4.75 -2.51 12.87
N PHE A 133 -3.51 -2.88 13.17
CA PHE A 133 -2.32 -2.14 12.72
C PHE A 133 -2.11 -2.26 11.21
N GLU A 134 -2.35 -3.44 10.63
CA GLU A 134 -2.28 -3.64 9.19
C GLU A 134 -3.31 -2.75 8.46
N LEU A 135 -4.57 -2.75 8.90
CA LEU A 135 -5.63 -1.93 8.31
C LEU A 135 -5.36 -0.43 8.44
N MET A 136 -4.88 0.03 9.61
CA MET A 136 -4.47 1.42 9.80
C MET A 136 -3.44 1.82 8.75
N LYS A 137 -2.36 1.06 8.64
CA LYS A 137 -1.28 1.35 7.68
C LYS A 137 -1.75 1.24 6.23
N LEU A 138 -2.54 0.22 5.90
CA LEU A 138 -3.01 0.02 4.53
C LEU A 138 -3.96 1.13 4.07
N ARG A 139 -4.86 1.60 4.93
CA ARG A 139 -5.87 2.59 4.56
C ARG A 139 -5.31 4.01 4.60
N ILE A 140 -4.63 4.39 5.70
CA ILE A 140 -4.17 5.77 5.90
C ILE A 140 -2.87 6.04 5.15
N LEU A 141 -1.85 5.19 5.27
CA LEU A 141 -0.57 5.42 4.60
C LEU A 141 -0.59 4.95 3.15
N ASN A 142 -0.91 3.66 2.92
CA ASN A 142 -0.85 3.12 1.56
C ASN A 142 -1.97 3.69 0.68
N GLY A 143 -3.17 3.93 1.26
CA GLY A 143 -4.28 4.63 0.60
C GLY A 143 -4.01 6.11 0.39
N GLY A 144 -3.29 6.74 1.32
CA GLY A 144 -2.88 8.15 1.19
C GLY A 144 -1.99 8.42 -0.02
N HIS A 145 -1.13 7.48 -0.40
CA HIS A 145 -0.27 7.63 -1.57
C HIS A 145 -1.02 7.88 -2.89
N PRO A 146 -1.97 7.04 -3.33
CA PRO A 146 -2.72 7.28 -4.57
C PRO A 146 -3.56 8.56 -4.52
N ILE A 147 -4.08 8.94 -3.34
CA ILE A 147 -4.87 10.17 -3.18
C ILE A 147 -4.08 11.41 -3.59
N ILE A 148 -2.79 11.49 -3.27
CA ILE A 148 -1.94 12.63 -3.62
C ILE A 148 -1.21 12.45 -4.95
N SER A 149 -0.88 11.21 -5.34
CA SER A 149 -0.01 10.97 -6.49
C SER A 149 -0.73 11.04 -7.83
N TYR A 150 -1.98 10.60 -7.94
CA TYR A 150 -2.71 10.74 -9.21
C TYR A 150 -2.98 12.18 -9.58
N PRO A 151 -3.50 13.05 -8.70
CA PRO A 151 -3.60 14.47 -9.04
C PRO A 151 -2.23 15.11 -9.27
N GLY A 152 -1.19 14.74 -8.50
CA GLY A 152 0.18 15.18 -8.73
C GLY A 152 0.71 14.82 -10.12
N ALA A 153 0.51 13.57 -10.56
CA ALA A 153 0.89 13.12 -11.91
C ALA A 153 0.14 13.88 -13.02
N LEU A 154 -1.14 14.15 -12.81
CA LEU A 154 -1.96 14.90 -13.77
C LEU A 154 -1.54 16.37 -13.88
N LEU A 155 -0.93 16.93 -12.83
CA LEU A 155 -0.37 18.29 -12.77
C LEU A 155 1.16 18.33 -13.00
N ASP A 156 1.74 17.27 -13.60
CA ASP A 156 3.15 17.16 -13.98
C ASP A 156 4.17 17.24 -12.83
N MET A 157 3.76 16.92 -11.62
CA MET A 157 4.65 16.84 -10.46
C MET A 157 5.52 15.59 -10.52
N GLU A 158 6.74 15.66 -9.99
CA GLU A 158 7.73 14.60 -10.07
C GLU A 158 7.91 13.86 -8.74
N TYR A 159 7.91 14.57 -7.62
CA TYR A 159 8.17 14.02 -6.29
C TYR A 159 6.94 14.05 -5.39
N VAL A 160 6.88 13.10 -4.44
CA VAL A 160 5.73 12.93 -3.51
C VAL A 160 5.51 14.15 -2.61
N HIS A 161 6.56 14.89 -2.25
CA HIS A 161 6.44 16.09 -1.42
C HIS A 161 5.80 17.29 -2.16
N GLU A 162 5.83 17.31 -3.48
CA GLU A 162 5.28 18.43 -4.27
C GLU A 162 3.74 18.52 -4.15
N PRO A 163 2.95 17.44 -4.31
CA PRO A 163 1.52 17.45 -4.00
C PRO A 163 1.20 17.94 -2.60
N MET A 164 2.02 17.60 -1.60
CA MET A 164 1.83 18.07 -0.22
C MET A 164 2.12 19.56 -0.07
N GLY A 165 2.94 20.14 -0.92
CA GLY A 165 3.16 21.59 -1.07
C GLY A 165 2.00 22.30 -1.79
N HIS A 166 1.21 21.58 -2.58
CA HIS A 166 0.09 22.13 -3.36
C HIS A 166 -1.19 22.19 -2.53
N GLN A 167 -1.69 23.42 -2.27
CA GLN A 167 -2.80 23.68 -1.33
C GLN A 167 -4.03 22.78 -1.58
N LEU A 168 -4.54 22.73 -2.83
CA LEU A 168 -5.77 21.98 -3.14
C LEU A 168 -5.59 20.47 -2.99
N ILE A 169 -4.43 19.91 -3.39
CA ILE A 169 -4.18 18.47 -3.23
C ILE A 169 -4.07 18.12 -1.76
N ARG A 170 -3.36 18.93 -0.97
CA ARG A 170 -3.22 18.72 0.48
C ARG A 170 -4.58 18.82 1.18
N ASP A 171 -5.39 19.84 0.88
CA ASP A 171 -6.71 20.03 1.49
C ASP A 171 -7.68 18.89 1.11
N TYR A 172 -7.63 18.43 -0.14
CA TYR A 172 -8.36 17.24 -0.59
C TYR A 172 -7.94 16.00 0.21
N PHE A 173 -6.64 15.74 0.31
CA PHE A 173 -6.08 14.62 1.07
C PHE A 173 -6.55 14.65 2.53
N ILE A 174 -6.43 15.80 3.19
CA ILE A 174 -6.84 15.96 4.60
C ILE A 174 -8.34 15.70 4.76
N LYS A 175 -9.17 16.29 3.90
CA LYS A 175 -10.62 16.13 3.97
C LYS A 175 -11.03 14.67 3.74
N LEU A 176 -10.49 14.02 2.71
CA LEU A 176 -10.81 12.64 2.37
C LEU A 176 -10.42 11.68 3.50
N GLU A 177 -9.19 11.79 4.01
CA GLU A 177 -8.72 10.94 5.11
C GLU A 177 -9.57 11.10 6.36
N GLN A 178 -9.82 12.34 6.78
CA GLN A 178 -10.56 12.61 8.02
C GLN A 178 -12.06 12.25 7.93
N GLN A 179 -12.68 12.43 6.76
CA GLN A 179 -14.12 12.26 6.62
C GLN A 179 -14.52 10.89 6.08
N GLU A 180 -13.67 10.25 5.27
CA GLU A 180 -14.08 9.04 4.57
C GLU A 180 -13.21 7.81 4.89
N ILE A 181 -11.91 7.95 5.23
CA ILE A 181 -11.02 6.80 5.46
C ILE A 181 -10.87 6.50 6.95
N ILE A 182 -10.39 7.46 7.74
CA ILE A 182 -10.14 7.25 9.17
C ILE A 182 -11.39 6.74 9.93
N PRO A 183 -12.62 7.22 9.64
CA PRO A 183 -13.81 6.74 10.33
C PRO A 183 -14.11 5.24 10.17
N VAL A 184 -13.64 4.61 9.09
CA VAL A 184 -13.81 3.16 8.83
C VAL A 184 -12.56 2.33 9.17
N VAL A 185 -11.53 2.94 9.76
CA VAL A 185 -10.39 2.22 10.32
C VAL A 185 -10.73 1.76 11.75
N PRO A 186 -10.60 0.47 12.06
CA PRO A 186 -10.88 -0.01 13.41
C PRO A 186 -9.94 0.63 14.45
N PRO A 187 -10.38 0.75 15.71
CA PRO A 187 -9.51 1.23 16.79
C PRO A 187 -8.22 0.39 16.88
N VAL A 188 -7.08 1.06 17.02
CA VAL A 188 -5.76 0.41 17.11
C VAL A 188 -5.22 0.54 18.54
N PRO A 189 -4.85 -0.57 19.21
CA PRO A 189 -4.37 -0.52 20.58
C PRO A 189 -3.19 0.45 20.78
N GLY A 190 -3.35 1.40 21.69
CA GLY A 190 -2.32 2.37 22.04
C GLY A 190 -1.97 3.39 20.95
N THR A 191 -2.77 3.50 19.89
CA THR A 191 -2.53 4.42 18.76
C THR A 191 -3.71 5.38 18.59
N ASP A 192 -3.42 6.67 18.54
CA ASP A 192 -4.35 7.71 18.10
C ASP A 192 -4.24 7.85 16.57
N LEU A 193 -5.32 7.57 15.85
CA LEU A 193 -5.35 7.60 14.38
C LEU A 193 -5.17 9.00 13.82
N GLN A 194 -5.59 10.05 14.52
CA GLN A 194 -5.40 11.44 14.09
C GLN A 194 -3.92 11.83 14.20
N ASN A 195 -3.26 11.47 15.31
CA ASN A 195 -1.83 11.70 15.47
C ASN A 195 -1.01 10.87 14.45
N TYR A 196 -1.43 9.63 14.16
CA TYR A 196 -0.81 8.83 13.10
C TYR A 196 -0.95 9.51 11.74
N PHE A 197 -2.13 10.05 11.42
CA PHE A 197 -2.35 10.78 10.18
C PHE A 197 -1.51 12.06 10.07
N VAL A 198 -1.33 12.80 11.17
CA VAL A 198 -0.41 13.95 11.18
C VAL A 198 1.02 13.53 10.85
N GLN A 199 1.49 12.42 11.41
CA GLN A 199 2.81 11.87 11.06
C GLN A 199 2.90 11.47 9.57
N ILE A 200 1.84 10.94 8.98
CA ILE A 200 1.80 10.62 7.54
C ILE A 200 1.95 11.90 6.70
N GLN A 201 1.26 12.97 7.06
CA GLN A 201 1.40 14.26 6.37
C GLN A 201 2.85 14.78 6.42
N GLU A 202 3.50 14.71 7.59
CA GLU A 202 4.91 15.11 7.75
C GLU A 202 5.84 14.25 6.90
N ARG A 203 5.63 12.92 6.89
CA ARG A 203 6.42 11.97 6.09
C ARG A 203 6.29 12.23 4.59
N PHE A 204 5.07 12.43 4.09
CA PHE A 204 4.82 12.74 2.68
C PHE A 204 5.37 14.10 2.26
N SER A 205 5.41 15.05 3.17
CA SER A 205 5.94 16.40 2.92
C SER A 205 7.48 16.48 2.95
N ASN A 206 8.19 15.40 3.31
CA ASN A 206 9.64 15.43 3.46
C ASN A 206 10.36 15.26 2.10
N PRO A 207 11.02 16.32 1.57
CA PRO A 207 11.72 16.26 0.29
C PRO A 207 12.96 15.34 0.32
N GLU A 208 13.56 15.13 1.50
CA GLU A 208 14.78 14.31 1.64
C GLU A 208 14.54 12.82 1.35
N ILE A 209 13.28 12.36 1.38
CA ILE A 209 12.93 10.99 1.00
C ILE A 209 13.17 10.76 -0.49
N GLY A 210 12.93 11.77 -1.33
CA GLY A 210 13.17 11.71 -2.78
C GLY A 210 12.30 10.66 -3.49
N ASP A 211 11.13 10.32 -2.91
CA ASP A 211 10.21 9.37 -3.53
C ASP A 211 9.48 10.00 -4.71
N THR A 212 9.27 9.23 -5.79
CA THR A 212 8.74 9.78 -7.04
C THR A 212 7.27 9.41 -7.26
N ILE A 213 6.53 10.34 -7.87
CA ILE A 213 5.14 10.13 -8.28
C ILE A 213 4.98 8.89 -9.18
N PRO A 214 5.80 8.66 -10.23
CA PRO A 214 5.68 7.47 -11.06
C PRO A 214 5.80 6.16 -10.26
N ARG A 215 6.71 6.09 -9.27
CA ARG A 215 6.85 4.90 -8.41
C ARG A 215 5.60 4.65 -7.55
N ILE A 216 4.98 5.71 -7.05
CA ILE A 216 3.77 5.58 -6.24
C ILE A 216 2.55 5.22 -7.09
N CYS A 217 2.45 5.74 -8.32
CA CYS A 217 1.35 5.43 -9.23
C CYS A 217 1.40 4.03 -9.84
N MET A 218 2.53 3.32 -9.72
CA MET A 218 2.76 1.98 -10.26
C MET A 218 1.77 0.96 -9.69
N ASP A 219 1.39 -0.03 -10.54
CA ASP A 219 0.60 -1.23 -10.14
C ASP A 219 -0.77 -0.88 -9.53
N GLY A 220 -1.44 0.14 -10.08
CA GLY A 220 -2.74 0.64 -9.60
C GLY A 220 -3.81 -0.44 -9.60
N SER A 221 -3.86 -1.31 -10.63
CA SER A 221 -4.83 -2.40 -10.74
C SER A 221 -4.79 -3.40 -9.57
N ASN A 222 -3.62 -3.59 -8.95
CA ASN A 222 -3.45 -4.45 -7.76
C ASN A 222 -3.55 -3.66 -6.45
N ARG A 223 -3.29 -2.36 -6.47
CA ARG A 223 -3.27 -1.51 -5.26
C ARG A 223 -4.65 -0.99 -4.89
N GLN A 224 -5.43 -0.52 -5.86
CA GLN A 224 -6.79 0.01 -5.63
C GLN A 224 -7.69 -0.99 -4.88
N PRO A 225 -7.75 -2.28 -5.27
CA PRO A 225 -8.56 -3.28 -4.55
C PRO A 225 -8.14 -3.51 -3.10
N LYS A 226 -6.92 -3.15 -2.73
CA LYS A 226 -6.38 -3.38 -1.38
C LYS A 226 -6.43 -2.14 -0.49
N PHE A 227 -6.28 -0.94 -1.09
CA PHE A 227 -6.06 0.28 -0.33
C PHE A 227 -7.28 1.19 -0.29
N ILE A 228 -8.04 1.31 -1.39
CA ILE A 228 -9.14 2.25 -1.54
C ILE A 228 -10.51 1.57 -1.56
N LEU A 229 -10.70 0.53 -2.41
CA LEU A 229 -12.01 -0.10 -2.58
C LEU A 229 -12.58 -0.69 -1.29
N PRO A 230 -11.79 -1.25 -0.34
CA PRO A 230 -12.34 -1.70 0.94
C PRO A 230 -12.97 -0.56 1.75
N SER A 231 -12.39 0.64 1.73
CA SER A 231 -12.98 1.81 2.42
C SER A 231 -14.28 2.26 1.76
N ILE A 232 -14.38 2.21 0.42
CA ILE A 232 -15.64 2.45 -0.29
C ILE A 232 -16.71 1.46 0.16
N LYS A 233 -16.36 0.15 0.19
CA LYS A 233 -17.28 -0.91 0.58
C LYS A 233 -17.81 -0.73 2.00
N ASP A 234 -16.90 -0.46 2.95
CA ASP A 234 -17.28 -0.30 4.35
C ASP A 234 -18.19 0.92 4.54
N ARG A 235 -17.86 2.05 3.93
CA ARG A 235 -18.70 3.26 3.98
C ARG A 235 -20.09 3.05 3.39
N LEU A 236 -20.20 2.38 2.25
CA LEU A 236 -21.50 2.06 1.65
C LEU A 236 -22.32 1.12 2.53
N ASN A 237 -21.69 0.13 3.16
CA ASN A 237 -22.36 -0.78 4.09
C ASN A 237 -22.91 -0.06 5.33
N GLU A 238 -22.24 1.01 5.75
CA GLU A 238 -22.66 1.87 6.88
C GLU A 238 -23.62 3.00 6.45
N GLY A 239 -23.94 3.12 5.16
CA GLY A 239 -24.82 4.17 4.63
C GLY A 239 -24.19 5.55 4.56
N HIS A 240 -22.87 5.65 4.53
CA HIS A 240 -22.11 6.90 4.45
C HIS A 240 -21.74 7.30 3.02
N GLY A 241 -21.54 8.60 2.82
CA GLY A 241 -21.08 9.15 1.53
C GLY A 241 -19.65 8.74 1.18
N ILE A 242 -19.38 8.67 -0.14
CA ILE A 242 -18.08 8.22 -0.71
C ILE A 242 -17.58 9.15 -1.82
N LYS A 243 -17.95 10.41 -1.78
CA LYS A 243 -17.62 11.37 -2.87
C LYS A 243 -16.13 11.55 -3.07
N GLY A 244 -15.37 11.63 -1.97
CA GLY A 244 -13.92 11.78 -2.01
C GLY A 244 -13.22 10.52 -2.50
N LEU A 245 -13.64 9.35 -2.04
CA LEU A 245 -13.13 8.05 -2.49
C LEU A 245 -13.50 7.79 -3.96
N SER A 246 -14.69 8.19 -4.39
CA SER A 246 -15.10 8.10 -5.80
C SER A 246 -14.30 9.05 -6.70
N LEU A 247 -13.94 10.23 -6.19
CA LEU A 247 -13.04 11.17 -6.88
C LEU A 247 -11.63 10.61 -7.01
N GLU A 248 -11.12 9.91 -5.99
CA GLU A 248 -9.81 9.23 -6.07
C GLU A 248 -9.80 8.21 -7.22
N ILE A 249 -10.82 7.36 -7.32
CA ILE A 249 -10.95 6.39 -8.42
C ILE A 249 -11.11 7.10 -9.79
N ALA A 250 -11.78 8.24 -9.83
CA ALA A 250 -11.89 9.05 -11.05
C ALA A 250 -10.54 9.67 -11.45
N LEU A 251 -9.73 10.13 -10.51
CA LEU A 251 -8.36 10.59 -10.72
C LEU A 251 -7.47 9.47 -11.26
N TRP A 252 -7.57 8.26 -10.68
CA TRP A 252 -6.88 7.08 -11.21
C TRP A 252 -7.31 6.76 -12.65
N CYS A 253 -8.61 6.78 -12.94
CA CYS A 253 -9.12 6.60 -14.31
C CYS A 253 -8.55 7.65 -15.27
N ARG A 254 -8.57 8.94 -14.87
CA ARG A 254 -8.01 10.03 -15.66
C ARG A 254 -6.51 9.89 -15.90
N TYR A 255 -5.76 9.44 -14.88
CA TYR A 255 -4.32 9.10 -14.98
C TYR A 255 -4.11 7.95 -15.98
N CYS A 256 -4.93 6.89 -15.94
CA CYS A 256 -4.85 5.75 -16.85
C CYS A 256 -5.13 6.10 -18.31
N PHE A 257 -5.66 7.29 -18.62
CA PHE A 257 -5.77 7.78 -19.99
C PHE A 257 -4.40 7.94 -20.65
N GLY A 258 -3.35 8.16 -19.86
CA GLY A 258 -1.95 8.21 -20.29
C GLY A 258 -1.45 9.58 -20.73
N GLU A 259 -2.14 10.66 -20.31
CA GLU A 259 -1.80 12.04 -20.65
C GLU A 259 -2.15 12.98 -19.48
N SER A 260 -1.24 13.87 -19.09
CA SER A 260 -1.45 14.89 -18.08
C SER A 260 -2.35 16.04 -18.58
N GLU A 261 -2.65 17.02 -17.75
CA GLU A 261 -3.42 18.19 -18.15
C GLU A 261 -2.66 19.10 -19.12
N SER A 262 -1.34 19.11 -19.04
CA SER A 262 -0.49 19.86 -20.00
C SER A 262 -0.33 19.18 -21.37
N GLY A 263 -0.84 17.94 -21.52
CA GLY A 263 -0.66 17.12 -22.72
C GLY A 263 0.62 16.27 -22.71
N LYS A 264 1.35 16.22 -21.59
CA LYS A 264 2.54 15.38 -21.45
C LYS A 264 2.12 13.90 -21.32
N ALA A 265 2.81 13.03 -22.06
CA ALA A 265 2.56 11.59 -21.98
C ALA A 265 2.91 11.03 -20.60
N ILE A 266 1.99 10.25 -20.03
CA ILE A 266 2.19 9.53 -18.78
C ILE A 266 2.40 8.04 -19.09
N HIS A 267 3.51 7.48 -18.60
CA HIS A 267 3.75 6.04 -18.67
C HIS A 267 2.96 5.32 -17.56
N ILE A 268 2.08 4.39 -17.95
CA ILE A 268 1.31 3.58 -16.99
C ILE A 268 2.09 2.29 -16.72
N ASP A 269 2.75 2.23 -15.57
CA ASP A 269 3.48 1.04 -15.11
C ASP A 269 2.54 0.10 -14.35
N ASP A 270 1.88 -0.78 -15.12
CA ASP A 270 0.88 -1.73 -14.63
C ASP A 270 0.84 -2.94 -15.55
N ILE A 271 0.70 -4.15 -14.98
CA ILE A 271 0.59 -5.38 -15.77
C ILE A 271 -0.62 -5.37 -16.71
N HIS A 272 -1.64 -4.58 -16.37
CA HIS A 272 -2.86 -4.39 -17.17
C HIS A 272 -2.89 -3.04 -17.92
N SER A 273 -1.74 -2.40 -18.13
CA SER A 273 -1.58 -1.07 -18.73
C SER A 273 -2.44 -0.85 -19.99
N ASP A 274 -2.40 -1.79 -20.97
CA ASP A 274 -3.16 -1.65 -22.22
C ASP A 274 -4.67 -1.67 -21.97
N ARG A 275 -5.15 -2.55 -21.09
CA ARG A 275 -6.57 -2.63 -20.70
C ARG A 275 -7.01 -1.36 -19.97
N LEU A 276 -6.20 -0.90 -19.01
CA LEU A 276 -6.48 0.33 -18.27
C LEU A 276 -6.58 1.53 -19.19
N LYS A 277 -5.61 1.72 -20.10
CA LYS A 277 -5.65 2.79 -21.11
C LYS A 277 -6.87 2.71 -22.00
N LYS A 278 -7.25 1.51 -22.49
CA LYS A 278 -8.43 1.31 -23.30
C LYS A 278 -9.68 1.69 -22.54
N LYS A 279 -9.85 1.18 -21.31
CA LYS A 279 -11.02 1.45 -20.46
C LYS A 279 -11.11 2.91 -20.05
N ALA A 280 -10.00 3.58 -19.80
CA ALA A 280 -9.97 5.02 -19.51
C ALA A 280 -10.39 5.87 -20.72
N ARG A 281 -10.01 5.47 -21.93
CA ARG A 281 -10.46 6.14 -23.17
C ARG A 281 -11.96 5.95 -23.41
N GLU A 282 -12.49 4.75 -23.23
CA GLU A 282 -13.93 4.47 -23.31
C GLU A 282 -14.71 5.28 -22.25
N ALA A 283 -14.14 5.41 -21.05
CA ALA A 283 -14.74 6.12 -19.92
C ALA A 283 -14.83 7.64 -20.14
N ARG A 284 -14.06 8.22 -21.04
CA ARG A 284 -14.18 9.64 -21.41
C ARG A 284 -15.58 9.98 -21.90
N GLU A 285 -16.18 9.10 -22.71
CA GLU A 285 -17.53 9.27 -23.24
C GLU A 285 -18.58 8.61 -22.32
N GLN A 286 -18.26 7.45 -21.76
CA GLN A 286 -19.15 6.67 -20.91
C GLN A 286 -18.42 6.29 -19.59
N PRO A 287 -18.45 7.13 -18.55
CA PRO A 287 -17.65 6.96 -17.33
C PRO A 287 -17.66 5.56 -16.76
N THR A 288 -18.83 4.92 -16.69
CA THR A 288 -18.99 3.59 -16.10
C THR A 288 -18.25 2.46 -16.84
N LYS A 289 -17.71 2.73 -18.05
CA LYS A 289 -16.88 1.76 -18.77
C LYS A 289 -15.60 1.36 -18.03
N PHE A 290 -15.04 2.26 -17.21
CA PHE A 290 -13.89 1.95 -16.39
C PHE A 290 -14.24 0.97 -15.28
N LEU A 291 -15.42 1.08 -14.70
CA LEU A 291 -15.89 0.21 -13.62
C LEU A 291 -16.28 -1.20 -14.08
N GLU A 292 -16.37 -1.47 -15.39
CA GLU A 292 -16.65 -2.81 -15.95
C GLU A 292 -15.50 -3.82 -15.80
N MET A 293 -14.39 -3.45 -15.17
CA MET A 293 -13.28 -4.37 -14.85
C MET A 293 -13.60 -5.15 -13.57
N ASP A 294 -14.38 -6.23 -13.69
CA ASP A 294 -14.92 -7.02 -12.58
C ASP A 294 -13.82 -7.61 -11.67
N ASP A 295 -12.67 -7.94 -12.22
CA ASP A 295 -11.51 -8.43 -11.47
C ASP A 295 -10.88 -7.36 -10.55
N ILE A 296 -11.16 -6.08 -10.79
CA ILE A 296 -10.72 -4.95 -9.99
C ILE A 296 -11.82 -4.49 -9.04
N PHE A 297 -13.01 -4.18 -9.59
CA PHE A 297 -14.09 -3.54 -8.86
C PHE A 297 -15.08 -4.51 -8.23
N GLY A 298 -15.18 -5.75 -8.74
CA GLY A 298 -16.12 -6.75 -8.24
C GLY A 298 -17.55 -6.22 -8.15
N GLU A 299 -18.23 -6.51 -7.04
CA GLU A 299 -19.61 -6.06 -6.80
C GLU A 299 -19.77 -4.54 -6.71
N LEU A 300 -18.72 -3.80 -6.33
CA LEU A 300 -18.76 -2.34 -6.26
C LEU A 300 -19.06 -1.70 -7.61
N ALA A 301 -18.67 -2.35 -8.72
CA ALA A 301 -18.99 -1.90 -10.07
C ALA A 301 -20.50 -1.67 -10.31
N ASN A 302 -21.35 -2.35 -9.52
CA ASN A 302 -22.81 -2.28 -9.64
C ASN A 302 -23.48 -1.40 -8.58
N ALA A 303 -22.72 -0.86 -7.61
CA ALA A 303 -23.26 0.01 -6.56
C ALA A 303 -23.73 1.36 -7.16
N PRO A 304 -25.03 1.72 -7.08
CA PRO A 304 -25.56 2.91 -7.76
C PRO A 304 -24.86 4.21 -7.31
N VAL A 305 -24.68 4.37 -6.01
CA VAL A 305 -24.02 5.56 -5.43
C VAL A 305 -22.58 5.70 -5.96
N PHE A 306 -21.81 4.62 -5.98
CA PHE A 306 -20.44 4.64 -6.47
C PHE A 306 -20.39 4.98 -7.97
N ARG A 307 -21.28 4.40 -8.78
CA ARG A 307 -21.36 4.70 -10.21
C ARG A 307 -21.70 6.16 -10.49
N GLU A 308 -22.62 6.72 -9.70
CA GLU A 308 -23.06 8.11 -9.85
C GLU A 308 -21.95 9.08 -9.45
N ASP A 309 -21.38 8.93 -8.24
CA ASP A 309 -20.33 9.80 -7.71
C ASP A 309 -19.05 9.71 -8.57
N PHE A 310 -18.63 8.51 -8.97
CA PHE A 310 -17.51 8.32 -9.91
C PHE A 310 -17.76 9.01 -11.25
N SER A 311 -18.95 8.83 -11.83
CA SER A 311 -19.28 9.43 -13.14
C SER A 311 -19.32 10.94 -13.06
N PHE A 312 -19.83 11.50 -11.98
CA PHE A 312 -19.82 12.93 -11.73
C PHE A 312 -18.40 13.47 -11.63
N ALA A 313 -17.57 12.85 -10.80
CA ALA A 313 -16.16 13.24 -10.60
C ALA A 313 -15.35 13.16 -11.90
N LEU A 314 -15.49 12.06 -12.67
CA LEU A 314 -14.74 11.89 -13.92
C LEU A 314 -15.14 12.92 -14.98
N LYS A 315 -16.44 13.23 -15.10
CA LYS A 315 -16.93 14.30 -16.00
C LYS A 315 -16.38 15.67 -15.58
N SER A 316 -16.35 15.96 -14.27
CA SER A 316 -15.78 17.20 -13.76
C SER A 316 -14.29 17.32 -14.12
N LEU A 317 -13.50 16.25 -13.93
CA LEU A 317 -12.08 16.23 -14.30
C LEU A 317 -11.84 16.52 -15.78
N TRP A 318 -12.69 16.01 -16.67
CA TRP A 318 -12.59 16.29 -18.11
C TRP A 318 -13.03 17.70 -18.51
N SER A 319 -14.00 18.26 -17.80
CA SER A 319 -14.61 19.57 -18.16
C SER A 319 -13.91 20.75 -17.51
N HIS A 320 -13.43 20.57 -16.28
CA HIS A 320 -12.94 21.67 -15.44
C HIS A 320 -11.48 21.48 -14.98
N GLY A 321 -10.90 20.28 -15.19
CA GLY A 321 -9.56 19.95 -14.74
C GLY A 321 -9.47 19.54 -13.27
N VAL A 322 -8.25 19.15 -12.86
CA VAL A 322 -7.94 18.62 -11.52
C VAL A 322 -8.20 19.67 -10.44
N GLU A 323 -7.58 20.85 -10.55
CA GLU A 323 -7.65 21.88 -9.51
C GLU A 323 -9.08 22.30 -9.18
N LYS A 324 -9.88 22.58 -10.23
CA LYS A 324 -11.27 23.00 -10.03
C LYS A 324 -12.13 21.88 -9.45
N THR A 325 -11.91 20.63 -9.86
CA THR A 325 -12.64 19.48 -9.33
C THR A 325 -12.29 19.24 -7.85
N LEU A 326 -11.02 19.36 -7.46
CA LEU A 326 -10.60 19.28 -6.06
C LEU A 326 -11.21 20.41 -5.23
N GLN A 327 -11.18 21.64 -5.76
CA GLN A 327 -11.79 22.80 -5.09
C GLN A 327 -13.28 22.60 -4.82
N ASP A 328 -14.02 22.10 -5.82
CA ASP A 328 -15.46 21.85 -5.68
C ASP A 328 -15.76 20.77 -4.64
N TYR A 329 -14.96 19.71 -4.58
CA TYR A 329 -15.06 18.71 -3.52
C TYR A 329 -14.75 19.28 -2.14
N ILE A 330 -13.69 20.11 -2.00
CA ILE A 330 -13.29 20.70 -0.73
C ILE A 330 -14.40 21.63 -0.20
N LEU A 331 -15.02 22.42 -1.07
CA LEU A 331 -16.07 23.38 -0.71
C LEU A 331 -17.46 22.75 -0.52
N ALA A 332 -17.69 21.55 -1.04
CA ALA A 332 -18.93 20.83 -0.80
C ALA A 332 -19.06 20.41 0.68
N ASN A 333 -20.24 20.69 1.28
CA ASN A 333 -20.59 20.30 2.64
C ASN A 333 -20.91 18.80 2.74
#